data_22886cfe72d73da63a7ad750a0d9c0c4
#
_entry.id   22886cfe72d73da63a7ad750a0d9c0c4
#
_cell.length_a   1.000
_cell.length_b   1.000
_cell.length_c   1.000
_cell.angle_alpha   90.00
_cell.angle_beta   90.00
_cell.angle_gamma   90.00
#
_symmetry.space_group_name_H-M   'P 1'
#
loop_
_entity.id
_entity.type
_entity.pdbx_description
1 polymer ?
#
loop_
_entity_poly.entity_id
_entity_poly.type
_entity_poly.pdbx_seq_one_letter_code
_entity_poly.pdbx_strand_id
1 'polypeptide(L)'
;IDEHMTVVNGVGVFDVSHMGEFWVKGPNALAFIQSVTSNDASVLPLGKAQYTCFPNDKGGIVDDLLVYHYEPEKYLLVVNAGNIDKDWDWCVSHNTVGAELENSSDRTAQLAIQGPKAQEVLQRLTPVDLSSIPYYSFVTGEFAGCKNVIISNTGSVSYTHLTLPTT
;
A
#
# COMPACT_ATOMS: atom_id res chain seq x y z
N ILE A 1 -0.89 24.69 14.11
CA ILE A 1 -2.08 24.33 14.94
C ILE A 1 -3.33 24.32 14.06
N ASP A 2 -3.60 25.35 13.25
CA ASP A 2 -4.82 25.48 12.43
C ASP A 2 -4.96 24.36 11.40
N GLU A 3 -3.88 24.02 10.68
CA GLU A 3 -3.85 22.89 9.73
C GLU A 3 -4.14 21.56 10.42
N HIS A 4 -3.53 21.32 11.59
CA HIS A 4 -3.79 20.13 12.40
C HIS A 4 -5.28 20.05 12.79
N MET A 5 -5.86 21.14 13.27
CA MET A 5 -7.28 21.20 13.66
C MET A 5 -8.20 21.03 12.45
N THR A 6 -7.77 21.47 11.26
CA THR A 6 -8.50 21.25 10.01
C THR A 6 -8.60 19.76 9.68
N VAL A 7 -7.52 19.02 9.84
CA VAL A 7 -7.53 17.55 9.64
C VAL A 7 -8.39 16.85 10.70
N VAL A 8 -8.23 17.23 11.98
CA VAL A 8 -8.96 16.59 13.10
C VAL A 8 -10.48 16.80 12.97
N ASN A 9 -10.94 17.97 12.53
CA ASN A 9 -12.36 18.32 12.45
C ASN A 9 -12.94 18.23 11.02
N GLY A 10 -12.10 17.99 10.01
CA GLY A 10 -12.49 18.04 8.61
C GLY A 10 -11.77 17.00 7.77
N VAL A 11 -10.92 17.45 6.86
CA VAL A 11 -10.14 16.60 5.97
C VAL A 11 -8.81 17.28 5.60
N GLY A 12 -7.75 16.52 5.50
CA GLY A 12 -6.47 16.94 4.92
C GLY A 12 -6.02 15.96 3.83
N VAL A 13 -5.29 16.49 2.84
CA VAL A 13 -4.66 15.73 1.77
C VAL A 13 -3.15 15.84 1.94
N PHE A 14 -2.48 14.70 1.93
CA PHE A 14 -1.03 14.61 2.06
C PHE A 14 -0.47 13.90 0.83
N ASP A 15 0.44 14.55 0.14
CA ASP A 15 1.22 13.91 -0.90
C ASP A 15 2.31 13.03 -0.24
N VAL A 16 2.15 11.73 -0.40
CA VAL A 16 3.06 10.71 0.12
C VAL A 16 3.69 9.89 -1.02
N SER A 17 3.77 10.49 -2.22
CA SER A 17 4.38 9.87 -3.41
C SER A 17 5.88 9.58 -3.26
N HIS A 18 6.47 9.98 -2.15
CA HIS A 18 7.84 9.62 -1.78
C HIS A 18 7.96 8.24 -1.12
N MET A 19 6.86 7.55 -0.86
CA MET A 19 6.87 6.14 -0.42
C MET A 19 7.38 5.23 -1.54
N GLY A 20 7.74 3.99 -1.19
CA GLY A 20 8.17 3.00 -2.17
C GLY A 20 7.10 1.97 -2.47
N GLU A 21 6.99 1.57 -3.74
CA GLU A 21 6.05 0.56 -4.21
C GLU A 21 6.77 -0.51 -5.02
N PHE A 22 6.71 -1.75 -4.52
CA PHE A 22 7.31 -2.90 -5.17
C PHE A 22 6.24 -3.92 -5.56
N TRP A 23 6.19 -4.28 -6.83
CA TRP A 23 5.37 -5.39 -7.30
C TRP A 23 6.12 -6.71 -7.13
N VAL A 24 5.41 -7.70 -6.64
CA VAL A 24 5.86 -9.10 -6.56
C VAL A 24 4.87 -9.95 -7.34
N LYS A 25 5.35 -10.66 -8.37
CA LYS A 25 4.49 -11.33 -9.35
C LYS A 25 4.93 -12.76 -9.60
N GLY A 26 4.01 -13.54 -10.18
CA GLY A 26 4.23 -14.89 -10.65
C GLY A 26 3.99 -15.98 -9.60
N PRO A 27 4.10 -17.25 -9.98
CA PRO A 27 3.72 -18.40 -9.15
C PRO A 27 4.50 -18.49 -7.83
N ASN A 28 5.67 -17.85 -7.76
CA ASN A 28 6.52 -17.83 -6.57
C ASN A 28 6.30 -16.58 -5.69
N ALA A 29 5.34 -15.69 -6.05
CA ALA A 29 5.11 -14.44 -5.33
C ALA A 29 4.75 -14.67 -3.85
N LEU A 30 3.79 -15.55 -3.56
CA LEU A 30 3.43 -15.89 -2.18
C LEU A 30 4.60 -16.49 -1.40
N ALA A 31 5.34 -17.42 -2.01
CA ALA A 31 6.49 -18.05 -1.35
C ALA A 31 7.56 -17.01 -0.99
N PHE A 32 7.80 -16.03 -1.88
CA PHE A 32 8.69 -14.90 -1.60
C PHE A 32 8.19 -14.07 -0.42
N ILE A 33 6.93 -13.59 -0.46
CA ILE A 33 6.34 -12.77 0.62
C ILE A 33 6.47 -13.50 1.96
N GLN A 34 6.11 -14.79 2.02
CA GLN A 34 6.23 -15.63 3.23
C GLN A 34 7.67 -15.74 3.75
N SER A 35 8.65 -15.71 2.86
CA SER A 35 10.07 -15.85 3.26
C SER A 35 10.66 -14.56 3.82
N VAL A 36 10.10 -13.38 3.49
CA VAL A 36 10.67 -12.09 3.86
C VAL A 36 9.83 -11.29 4.86
N THR A 37 8.59 -11.72 5.15
CA THR A 37 7.70 -11.00 6.09
C THR A 37 7.37 -11.84 7.32
N SER A 38 7.02 -11.16 8.42
CA SER A 38 6.74 -11.81 9.70
C SER A 38 5.34 -12.39 9.83
N ASN A 39 4.37 -11.86 9.04
CA ASN A 39 2.99 -12.32 9.10
C ASN A 39 2.70 -13.36 8.02
N ASP A 40 1.70 -14.22 8.28
CA ASP A 40 1.25 -15.20 7.31
C ASP A 40 0.46 -14.54 6.18
N ALA A 41 1.09 -14.38 5.02
CA ALA A 41 0.45 -13.83 3.83
C ALA A 41 -0.44 -14.85 3.10
N SER A 42 -0.35 -16.16 3.42
CA SER A 42 -1.16 -17.19 2.79
C SER A 42 -2.65 -17.08 3.16
N VAL A 43 -2.94 -16.49 4.31
CA VAL A 43 -4.31 -16.24 4.78
C VAL A 43 -4.83 -14.86 4.38
N LEU A 44 -4.05 -14.05 3.67
CA LEU A 44 -4.45 -12.72 3.21
C LEU A 44 -5.36 -12.83 1.98
N PRO A 45 -6.66 -12.51 2.07
CA PRO A 45 -7.58 -12.62 0.93
C PRO A 45 -7.26 -11.58 -0.16
N LEU A 46 -7.72 -11.84 -1.38
CA LEU A 46 -7.72 -10.86 -2.47
C LEU A 46 -8.44 -9.56 -2.06
N GLY A 47 -7.90 -8.41 -2.44
CA GLY A 47 -8.46 -7.11 -2.11
C GLY A 47 -8.21 -6.66 -0.67
N LYS A 48 -7.36 -7.38 0.07
CA LYS A 48 -6.96 -7.05 1.43
C LYS A 48 -5.51 -6.59 1.50
N ALA A 49 -5.25 -5.77 2.53
CA ALA A 49 -3.90 -5.38 2.92
C ALA A 49 -3.54 -5.97 4.28
N GLN A 50 -2.25 -6.17 4.53
CA GLN A 50 -1.69 -6.66 5.78
C GLN A 50 -0.50 -5.78 6.17
N TYR A 51 -0.53 -5.25 7.39
CA TYR A 51 0.65 -4.61 7.98
C TYR A 51 1.59 -5.68 8.53
N THR A 52 2.87 -5.58 8.19
CA THR A 52 3.89 -6.56 8.55
C THR A 52 5.27 -5.90 8.64
N CYS A 53 6.31 -6.68 8.87
CA CYS A 53 7.69 -6.20 8.83
C CYS A 53 8.60 -7.20 8.13
N PHE A 54 9.76 -6.72 7.68
CA PHE A 54 10.90 -7.54 7.26
C PHE A 54 11.75 -7.88 8.49
N PRO A 55 11.72 -9.11 9.02
CA PRO A 55 12.61 -9.54 10.08
C PRO A 55 14.01 -9.87 9.53
N ASN A 56 15.05 -9.72 10.34
CA ASN A 56 16.39 -10.17 10.01
C ASN A 56 16.83 -11.36 10.87
N ASP A 57 17.90 -12.03 10.46
CA ASP A 57 18.42 -13.23 11.12
C ASP A 57 18.92 -13.01 12.57
N LYS A 58 19.03 -11.74 13.00
CA LYS A 58 19.47 -11.36 14.34
C LYS A 58 18.32 -11.03 15.29
N GLY A 59 17.08 -11.27 14.87
CA GLY A 59 15.87 -10.93 15.64
C GLY A 59 15.50 -9.44 15.62
N GLY A 60 16.10 -8.66 14.73
CA GLY A 60 15.75 -7.25 14.49
C GLY A 60 14.79 -7.10 13.30
N ILE A 61 14.31 -5.88 13.12
CA ILE A 61 13.44 -5.49 12.01
C ILE A 61 14.26 -4.63 11.03
N VAL A 62 14.20 -4.96 9.74
CA VAL A 62 14.78 -4.18 8.67
C VAL A 62 13.92 -2.95 8.41
N ASP A 63 12.62 -3.18 8.21
CA ASP A 63 11.59 -2.14 8.08
C ASP A 63 10.19 -2.74 8.27
N ASP A 64 9.19 -1.87 8.43
CA ASP A 64 7.78 -2.23 8.41
C ASP A 64 7.14 -1.82 7.06
N LEU A 65 6.09 -2.52 6.66
CA LEU A 65 5.47 -2.33 5.35
C LEU A 65 4.01 -2.77 5.33
N LEU A 66 3.32 -2.37 4.26
CA LEU A 66 2.02 -2.94 3.90
C LEU A 66 2.18 -3.91 2.72
N VAL A 67 1.53 -5.07 2.82
CA VAL A 67 1.40 -6.05 1.75
C VAL A 67 -0.05 -6.04 1.27
N TYR A 68 -0.27 -5.76 -0.01
CA TYR A 68 -1.56 -5.79 -0.67
C TYR A 68 -1.67 -7.05 -1.53
N HIS A 69 -2.70 -7.88 -1.34
CA HIS A 69 -2.98 -9.00 -2.23
C HIS A 69 -3.84 -8.53 -3.41
N TYR A 70 -3.18 -8.12 -4.48
CA TYR A 70 -3.79 -7.37 -5.60
C TYR A 70 -4.57 -8.27 -6.56
N GLU A 71 -3.94 -9.35 -7.02
CA GLU A 71 -4.49 -10.38 -7.89
C GLU A 71 -3.91 -11.75 -7.48
N PRO A 72 -4.44 -12.87 -7.95
CA PRO A 72 -3.76 -14.15 -7.78
C PRO A 72 -2.30 -14.04 -8.26
N GLU A 73 -1.36 -14.50 -7.44
CA GLU A 73 0.08 -14.44 -7.75
C GLU A 73 0.64 -13.02 -7.97
N LYS A 74 -0.05 -11.97 -7.44
CA LYS A 74 0.41 -10.59 -7.58
C LYS A 74 0.15 -9.79 -6.31
N TYR A 75 1.22 -9.27 -5.75
CA TYR A 75 1.21 -8.48 -4.53
C TYR A 75 1.89 -7.13 -4.75
N LEU A 76 1.44 -6.12 -4.00
CA LEU A 76 2.08 -4.82 -3.93
C LEU A 76 2.62 -4.64 -2.51
N LEU A 77 3.89 -4.33 -2.39
CA LEU A 77 4.53 -3.91 -1.15
C LEU A 77 4.61 -2.39 -1.14
N VAL A 78 4.16 -1.77 -0.06
CA VAL A 78 4.31 -0.32 0.16
C VAL A 78 5.26 -0.14 1.33
N VAL A 79 6.41 0.49 1.07
CA VAL A 79 7.54 0.61 2.00
C VAL A 79 7.84 2.08 2.34
N ASN A 80 8.59 2.29 3.42
CA ASN A 80 8.90 3.62 3.92
C ASN A 80 9.90 4.37 3.02
N ALA A 81 9.61 5.64 2.76
CA ALA A 81 10.35 6.52 1.86
C ALA A 81 11.88 6.55 2.11
N GLY A 82 12.27 6.68 3.37
CA GLY A 82 13.69 6.77 3.74
C GLY A 82 14.46 5.45 3.58
N ASN A 83 13.78 4.36 3.27
CA ASN A 83 14.32 3.01 3.25
C ASN A 83 14.14 2.29 1.90
N ILE A 84 13.64 2.97 0.85
CA ILE A 84 13.31 2.34 -0.44
C ILE A 84 14.48 1.51 -0.99
N ASP A 85 15.68 2.08 -1.08
CA ASP A 85 16.84 1.38 -1.63
C ASP A 85 17.24 0.20 -0.74
N LYS A 86 17.27 0.38 0.57
CA LYS A 86 17.57 -0.68 1.55
C LYS A 86 16.57 -1.83 1.46
N ASP A 87 15.29 -1.52 1.37
CA ASP A 87 14.22 -2.53 1.33
C ASP A 87 14.17 -3.23 -0.04
N TRP A 88 14.49 -2.50 -1.11
CA TRP A 88 14.65 -3.10 -2.43
C TRP A 88 15.82 -4.09 -2.46
N ASP A 89 16.98 -3.68 -1.96
CA ASP A 89 18.17 -4.55 -1.86
C ASP A 89 17.88 -5.77 -0.97
N TRP A 90 17.13 -5.59 0.12
CA TRP A 90 16.68 -6.68 0.97
C TRP A 90 15.82 -7.66 0.16
N CYS A 91 14.81 -7.19 -0.55
CA CYS A 91 13.94 -8.03 -1.39
C CYS A 91 14.73 -8.77 -2.47
N VAL A 92 15.62 -8.08 -3.18
CA VAL A 92 16.43 -8.70 -4.24
C VAL A 92 17.37 -9.76 -3.69
N SER A 93 18.07 -9.47 -2.59
CA SER A 93 19.04 -10.40 -1.99
C SER A 93 18.39 -11.63 -1.36
N HIS A 94 17.14 -11.55 -0.94
CA HIS A 94 16.39 -12.67 -0.33
C HIS A 94 15.44 -13.38 -1.30
N ASN A 95 15.41 -12.98 -2.57
CA ASN A 95 14.57 -13.62 -3.58
C ASN A 95 15.19 -14.96 -4.08
N THR A 96 15.29 -15.92 -3.19
CA THR A 96 15.85 -17.24 -3.50
C THR A 96 14.87 -18.13 -4.27
N VAL A 97 13.58 -17.79 -4.26
CA VAL A 97 12.52 -18.57 -4.92
C VAL A 97 12.26 -18.13 -6.37
N GLY A 98 12.88 -17.02 -6.81
CA GLY A 98 12.74 -16.53 -8.17
C GLY A 98 11.38 -15.92 -8.48
N ALA A 99 10.78 -15.17 -7.54
CA ALA A 99 9.63 -14.33 -7.83
C ALA A 99 10.01 -13.16 -8.77
N GLU A 100 9.08 -12.70 -9.57
CA GLU A 100 9.28 -11.50 -10.38
C GLU A 100 9.13 -10.26 -9.50
N LEU A 101 10.19 -9.45 -9.36
CA LEU A 101 10.19 -8.22 -8.60
C LEU A 101 10.29 -7.01 -9.53
N GLU A 102 9.48 -5.99 -9.26
CA GLU A 102 9.50 -4.72 -10.00
C GLU A 102 9.39 -3.55 -9.03
N ASN A 103 10.40 -2.66 -9.03
CA ASN A 103 10.32 -1.39 -8.32
C ASN A 103 9.58 -0.36 -9.20
N SER A 104 8.41 0.08 -8.76
CA SER A 104 7.58 1.06 -9.45
C SER A 104 7.51 2.41 -8.74
N SER A 105 8.33 2.64 -7.71
CA SER A 105 8.27 3.81 -6.84
C SER A 105 8.33 5.13 -7.63
N ASP A 106 9.25 5.25 -8.59
CA ASP A 106 9.38 6.46 -9.41
C ASP A 106 8.21 6.71 -10.39
N ARG A 107 7.32 5.73 -10.54
CA ARG A 107 6.18 5.75 -11.48
C ARG A 107 4.83 5.68 -10.77
N THR A 108 4.85 5.82 -9.45
CA THR A 108 3.64 5.73 -8.62
C THR A 108 3.47 7.03 -7.83
N ALA A 109 2.30 7.61 -7.90
CA ALA A 109 1.91 8.71 -7.01
C ALA A 109 0.97 8.17 -5.94
N GLN A 110 1.16 8.59 -4.70
CA GLN A 110 0.35 8.18 -3.57
C GLN A 110 -0.15 9.39 -2.78
N LEU A 111 -1.45 9.43 -2.53
CA LEU A 111 -2.07 10.45 -1.71
C LEU A 111 -2.68 9.82 -0.45
N ALA A 112 -2.42 10.40 0.70
CA ALA A 112 -3.10 10.05 1.95
C ALA A 112 -4.14 11.13 2.28
N ILE A 113 -5.41 10.73 2.34
CA ILE A 113 -6.51 11.62 2.68
C ILE A 113 -7.03 11.26 4.07
N GLN A 114 -6.93 12.18 4.99
CA GLN A 114 -7.12 11.95 6.42
C GLN A 114 -8.20 12.87 7.00
N GLY A 115 -8.95 12.37 7.97
CA GLY A 115 -9.94 13.15 8.71
C GLY A 115 -11.36 12.62 8.60
N PRO A 116 -12.27 13.07 9.50
CA PRO A 116 -13.62 12.52 9.61
C PRO A 116 -14.50 12.78 8.35
N LYS A 117 -14.15 13.76 7.52
CA LYS A 117 -14.85 14.05 6.26
C LYS A 117 -14.18 13.47 5.02
N ALA A 118 -13.11 12.68 5.17
CA ALA A 118 -12.34 12.14 4.05
C ALA A 118 -13.25 11.36 3.08
N GLN A 119 -14.01 10.40 3.58
CA GLN A 119 -14.92 9.59 2.76
C GLN A 119 -15.96 10.44 2.03
N GLU A 120 -16.59 11.40 2.71
CA GLU A 120 -17.61 12.30 2.10
C GLU A 120 -17.04 13.10 0.93
N VAL A 121 -15.83 13.65 1.11
CA VAL A 121 -15.17 14.45 0.08
C VAL A 121 -14.76 13.59 -1.09
N LEU A 122 -14.11 12.44 -0.83
CA LEU A 122 -13.62 11.53 -1.86
C LEU A 122 -14.75 10.87 -2.66
N GLN A 123 -15.91 10.61 -2.04
CA GLN A 123 -17.05 9.99 -2.72
C GLN A 123 -17.54 10.80 -3.93
N ARG A 124 -17.27 12.10 -3.97
CA ARG A 124 -17.61 12.97 -5.09
C ARG A 124 -16.71 12.80 -6.31
N LEU A 125 -15.57 12.12 -6.14
CA LEU A 125 -14.53 11.97 -7.16
C LEU A 125 -14.48 10.57 -7.78
N THR A 126 -15.33 9.66 -7.31
CA THR A 126 -15.33 8.26 -7.76
C THR A 126 -16.74 7.69 -7.81
N PRO A 127 -17.05 6.85 -8.82
CA PRO A 127 -18.29 6.06 -8.83
C PRO A 127 -18.25 4.86 -7.86
N VAL A 128 -17.09 4.52 -7.31
CA VAL A 128 -16.94 3.44 -6.34
C VAL A 128 -17.61 3.83 -5.03
N ASP A 129 -18.45 2.96 -4.47
CA ASP A 129 -19.00 3.16 -3.13
C ASP A 129 -17.91 2.96 -2.07
N LEU A 130 -17.35 4.07 -1.59
CA LEU A 130 -16.27 4.06 -0.59
C LEU A 130 -16.72 3.49 0.75
N SER A 131 -18.02 3.61 1.07
CA SER A 131 -18.57 3.06 2.32
C SER A 131 -18.55 1.54 2.36
N SER A 132 -18.49 0.90 1.19
CA SER A 132 -18.44 -0.56 1.05
C SER A 132 -17.03 -1.14 1.22
N ILE A 133 -15.97 -0.31 1.29
CA ILE A 133 -14.58 -0.78 1.42
C ILE A 133 -14.26 -1.02 2.90
N PRO A 134 -14.14 -2.29 3.35
CA PRO A 134 -13.80 -2.57 4.74
C PRO A 134 -12.41 -2.07 5.14
N TYR A 135 -12.18 -1.90 6.43
CA TYR A 135 -10.86 -1.56 6.94
C TYR A 135 -9.81 -2.60 6.53
N TYR A 136 -8.61 -2.17 6.19
CA TYR A 136 -7.53 -2.97 5.60
C TYR A 136 -7.95 -3.70 4.30
N SER A 137 -8.74 -3.01 3.49
CA SER A 137 -9.14 -3.48 2.16
C SER A 137 -8.93 -2.39 1.13
N PHE A 138 -8.91 -2.80 -0.12
CA PHE A 138 -8.81 -1.90 -1.24
C PHE A 138 -9.63 -2.41 -2.43
N VAL A 139 -9.91 -1.53 -3.35
CA VAL A 139 -10.49 -1.83 -4.66
C VAL A 139 -9.71 -1.06 -5.73
N THR A 140 -9.81 -1.51 -6.96
CA THR A 140 -9.31 -0.77 -8.12
C THR A 140 -10.49 -0.14 -8.85
N GLY A 141 -10.42 1.15 -9.13
CA GLY A 141 -11.51 1.88 -9.77
C GLY A 141 -11.08 3.16 -10.47
N GLU A 142 -12.08 3.87 -10.99
CA GLU A 142 -11.89 5.22 -11.50
C GLU A 142 -11.94 6.21 -10.34
N PHE A 143 -10.98 7.14 -10.30
CA PHE A 143 -10.93 8.21 -9.33
C PHE A 143 -10.46 9.52 -9.97
N ALA A 144 -11.24 10.58 -9.81
CA ALA A 144 -10.96 11.91 -10.38
C ALA A 144 -10.63 11.88 -11.89
N GLY A 145 -11.28 11.01 -12.66
CA GLY A 145 -11.05 10.82 -14.09
C GLY A 145 -9.84 9.91 -14.44
N CYS A 146 -9.06 9.47 -13.45
CA CYS A 146 -7.97 8.51 -13.63
C CYS A 146 -8.52 7.09 -13.49
N LYS A 147 -8.11 6.18 -14.38
CA LYS A 147 -8.48 4.76 -14.34
C LYS A 147 -7.46 3.93 -13.58
N ASN A 148 -7.89 2.76 -13.10
CA ASN A 148 -7.04 1.78 -12.42
C ASN A 148 -6.37 2.33 -11.14
N VAL A 149 -7.01 3.25 -10.46
CA VAL A 149 -6.55 3.77 -9.18
C VAL A 149 -6.82 2.75 -8.08
N ILE A 150 -5.83 2.47 -7.25
CA ILE A 150 -6.01 1.68 -6.04
C ILE A 150 -6.59 2.61 -4.97
N ILE A 151 -7.78 2.31 -4.52
CA ILE A 151 -8.50 3.05 -3.48
C ILE A 151 -8.52 2.17 -2.23
N SER A 152 -7.77 2.56 -1.21
CA SER A 152 -7.49 1.73 -0.05
C SER A 152 -8.02 2.36 1.24
N ASN A 153 -8.62 1.55 2.10
CA ASN A 153 -9.03 1.92 3.44
C ASN A 153 -8.05 1.34 4.48
N THR A 154 -6.80 1.84 4.46
CA THR A 154 -5.70 1.34 5.30
C THR A 154 -5.07 2.42 6.19
N GLY A 155 -5.63 3.61 6.22
CA GLY A 155 -5.03 4.81 6.82
C GLY A 155 -4.46 4.63 8.22
N SER A 156 -3.33 5.29 8.48
CA SER A 156 -2.58 5.24 9.74
C SER A 156 -3.36 5.79 10.94
N VAL A 157 -4.38 6.63 10.74
CA VAL A 157 -5.22 7.18 11.81
C VAL A 157 -6.68 7.33 11.39
N SER A 158 -7.03 7.39 10.13
CA SER A 158 -8.37 7.24 9.53
C SER A 158 -8.35 7.46 8.00
N TYR A 159 -8.99 6.58 7.27
CA TYR A 159 -9.39 6.61 5.85
C TYR A 159 -8.42 7.09 4.76
N THR A 160 -8.10 6.17 3.89
CA THR A 160 -7.86 6.19 2.44
C THR A 160 -6.46 6.62 1.99
N HIS A 161 -5.68 5.64 1.55
CA HIS A 161 -4.58 5.85 0.60
C HIS A 161 -5.12 5.70 -0.82
N LEU A 162 -4.75 6.63 -1.69
CA LEU A 162 -4.98 6.55 -3.14
C LEU A 162 -3.63 6.36 -3.81
N THR A 163 -3.45 5.27 -4.51
CA THR A 163 -2.25 5.01 -5.30
C THR A 163 -2.60 5.18 -6.77
N LEU A 164 -1.98 6.13 -7.43
CA LEU A 164 -2.16 6.47 -8.84
C LEU A 164 -0.94 5.97 -9.61
N PRO A 165 -1.09 5.05 -10.58
CA PRO A 165 -0.02 4.81 -11.53
C PRO A 165 0.19 6.07 -12.36
N THR A 166 1.40 6.64 -12.34
CA THR A 166 1.80 7.68 -13.28
C THR A 166 2.26 7.01 -14.57
N THR A 167 1.61 7.35 -15.68
CA THR A 167 1.97 6.87 -17.02
C THR A 167 3.27 7.49 -17.51
#